data_71c54d61454210cda57c7aadec9a3af3
#
_entry.id   71c54d61454210cda57c7aadec9a3af3
#
_cell.length_a   1.000
_cell.length_b   1.000
_cell.length_c   1.000
_cell.angle_alpha   90.00
_cell.angle_beta   90.00
_cell.angle_gamma   90.00
#
_symmetry.space_group_name_H-M   'P 1'
#
loop_
_entity.id
_entity.type
_entity.pdbx_description
1 polymer ?
#
loop_
_entity_poly.entity_id
_entity_poly.type
_entity_poly.pdbx_seq_one_letter_code
_entity_poly.pdbx_strand_id
1 'polypeptide(L)'
;MKKVITYGTFDLLHYGHINLLKRAKALGDYLIVGVTTDSFDISRGKLNVQQSLMERIQAVKDTGLADEVIPEEYIGQKIDDIRRYHIDVFAIGSDWEGKFDYLKEYCEVVYLPRTANISSTKLRQENSGIRLGIIGYEPMVEKFIQESRYVGNVELSGIFQPPIKQEQLSEGLL
;
A
#
# COMPACT_ATOMS: atom_id res chain seq x y z
N MET A 1 12.63 27.61 -8.08
CA MET A 1 11.95 26.36 -8.53
C MET A 1 11.57 25.59 -7.28
N LYS A 2 10.29 25.52 -6.94
CA LYS A 2 9.77 24.84 -5.74
C LYS A 2 9.69 23.33 -6.04
N LYS A 3 10.41 22.52 -5.27
CA LYS A 3 10.49 21.07 -5.45
C LYS A 3 9.57 20.33 -4.48
N VAL A 4 8.81 19.40 -5.02
CA VAL A 4 7.87 18.56 -4.27
C VAL A 4 8.31 17.11 -4.38
N ILE A 5 8.19 16.36 -3.29
CA ILE A 5 8.39 14.91 -3.31
C ILE A 5 7.18 14.18 -2.73
N THR A 6 6.81 13.06 -3.32
CA THR A 6 5.79 12.14 -2.82
C THR A 6 6.25 10.70 -2.93
N TYR A 7 5.70 9.80 -2.11
CA TYR A 7 6.06 8.39 -2.10
C TYR A 7 4.84 7.49 -2.13
N GLY A 8 5.00 6.33 -2.74
CA GLY A 8 3.98 5.31 -2.75
C GLY A 8 4.44 4.02 -3.43
N THR A 9 3.63 2.97 -3.31
CA THR A 9 3.85 1.72 -4.05
C THR A 9 3.41 1.87 -5.50
N PHE A 10 2.33 2.59 -5.76
CA PHE A 10 1.74 2.82 -7.08
C PHE A 10 1.38 1.54 -7.84
N ASP A 11 1.05 0.47 -7.09
CA ASP A 11 0.61 -0.80 -7.65
C ASP A 11 -0.78 -0.66 -8.30
N LEU A 12 -0.94 -1.25 -9.50
CA LEU A 12 -2.17 -1.11 -10.29
C LEU A 12 -2.59 0.36 -10.41
N LEU A 13 -1.75 1.19 -11.01
CA LEU A 13 -1.95 2.63 -11.08
C LEU A 13 -3.40 2.97 -11.47
N HIS A 14 -4.08 3.74 -10.64
CA HIS A 14 -5.48 4.10 -10.81
C HIS A 14 -5.70 5.61 -10.63
N TYR A 15 -6.91 6.09 -10.95
CA TYR A 15 -7.21 7.52 -10.89
C TYR A 15 -6.99 8.16 -9.50
N GLY A 16 -7.06 7.38 -8.41
CA GLY A 16 -6.70 7.85 -7.06
C GLY A 16 -5.23 8.24 -6.95
N HIS A 17 -4.34 7.42 -7.52
CA HIS A 17 -2.90 7.75 -7.63
C HIS A 17 -2.68 8.97 -8.54
N ILE A 18 -3.35 9.02 -9.69
CA ILE A 18 -3.25 10.15 -10.63
C ILE A 18 -3.68 11.45 -9.95
N ASN A 19 -4.77 11.43 -9.19
CA ASN A 19 -5.24 12.60 -8.45
C ASN A 19 -4.25 13.03 -7.35
N LEU A 20 -3.63 12.07 -6.65
CA LEU A 20 -2.56 12.35 -5.69
C LEU A 20 -1.38 13.06 -6.38
N LEU A 21 -0.91 12.51 -7.52
CA LEU A 21 0.20 13.09 -8.28
C LEU A 21 -0.15 14.48 -8.82
N LYS A 22 -1.36 14.71 -9.34
CA LYS A 22 -1.81 16.03 -9.78
C LYS A 22 -1.82 17.06 -8.66
N ARG A 23 -2.32 16.66 -7.48
CA ARG A 23 -2.35 17.53 -6.29
C ARG A 23 -0.96 17.82 -5.77
N ALA A 24 -0.06 16.82 -5.75
CA ALA A 24 1.33 17.01 -5.38
C ALA A 24 2.04 17.93 -6.37
N LYS A 25 1.86 17.73 -7.69
CA LYS A 25 2.46 18.60 -8.73
C LYS A 25 2.00 20.05 -8.61
N ALA A 26 0.75 20.28 -8.21
CA ALA A 26 0.20 21.62 -8.02
C ALA A 26 0.83 22.41 -6.85
N LEU A 27 1.61 21.74 -5.97
CA LEU A 27 2.28 22.38 -4.84
C LEU A 27 3.63 23.03 -5.21
N GLY A 28 4.15 22.74 -6.41
CA GLY A 28 5.44 23.28 -6.84
C GLY A 28 5.70 23.12 -8.33
N ASP A 29 6.92 23.45 -8.72
CA ASP A 29 7.35 23.48 -10.13
C ASP A 29 7.90 22.12 -10.60
N TYR A 30 8.48 21.32 -9.66
CA TYR A 30 9.16 20.07 -9.96
C TYR A 30 8.70 18.99 -9.00
N LEU A 31 8.18 17.89 -9.52
CA LEU A 31 7.69 16.75 -8.74
C LEU A 31 8.60 15.54 -8.88
N ILE A 32 9.14 15.10 -7.75
CA ILE A 32 9.84 13.82 -7.61
C ILE A 32 8.88 12.79 -7.02
N VAL A 33 8.84 11.59 -7.61
CA VAL A 33 8.00 10.50 -7.13
C VAL A 33 8.87 9.32 -6.72
N GLY A 34 8.85 8.98 -5.43
CA GLY A 34 9.50 7.79 -4.89
C GLY A 34 8.57 6.57 -5.01
N VAL A 35 9.02 5.53 -5.70
CA VAL A 35 8.30 4.24 -5.83
C VAL A 35 8.98 3.20 -4.97
N THR A 36 8.24 2.61 -4.01
CA THR A 36 8.79 1.61 -3.09
C THR A 36 9.26 0.37 -3.84
N THR A 37 10.47 -0.12 -3.52
CA THR A 37 10.98 -1.39 -4.07
C THR A 37 10.20 -2.58 -3.51
N ASP A 38 10.22 -3.70 -4.24
CA ASP A 38 9.52 -4.92 -3.83
C ASP A 38 10.07 -5.44 -2.49
N SER A 39 11.40 -5.42 -2.31
CA SER A 39 12.05 -5.79 -1.05
C SER A 39 11.65 -4.88 0.12
N PHE A 40 11.53 -3.59 -0.12
CA PHE A 40 11.12 -2.64 0.91
C PHE A 40 9.63 -2.80 1.27
N ASP A 41 8.75 -3.03 0.28
CA ASP A 41 7.34 -3.34 0.54
C ASP A 41 7.18 -4.63 1.37
N ILE A 42 7.93 -5.70 1.02
CA ILE A 42 7.96 -6.96 1.79
C ILE A 42 8.42 -6.73 3.22
N SER A 43 9.50 -5.98 3.43
CA SER A 43 10.03 -5.68 4.78
C SER A 43 9.02 -4.95 5.68
N ARG A 44 8.07 -4.24 5.09
CA ARG A 44 6.98 -3.53 5.78
C ARG A 44 5.69 -4.37 5.87
N GLY A 45 5.74 -5.66 5.49
CA GLY A 45 4.59 -6.56 5.53
C GLY A 45 3.60 -6.39 4.37
N LYS A 46 3.99 -5.72 3.29
CA LYS A 46 3.15 -5.56 2.10
C LYS A 46 3.50 -6.63 1.06
N LEU A 47 2.82 -7.76 1.13
CA LEU A 47 3.13 -8.96 0.34
C LEU A 47 2.30 -9.10 -0.95
N ASN A 48 1.32 -8.24 -1.18
CA ASN A 48 0.32 -8.39 -2.22
C ASN A 48 0.47 -7.41 -3.39
N VAL A 49 1.67 -6.90 -3.61
CA VAL A 49 1.99 -6.06 -4.79
C VAL A 49 2.00 -6.96 -6.02
N GLN A 50 1.26 -6.59 -7.06
CA GLN A 50 1.09 -7.41 -8.27
C GLN A 50 2.08 -7.06 -9.37
N GLN A 51 2.42 -5.79 -9.50
CA GLN A 51 3.32 -5.30 -10.53
C GLN A 51 4.76 -5.19 -10.01
N SER A 52 5.72 -5.55 -10.84
CA SER A 52 7.14 -5.33 -10.55
C SER A 52 7.45 -3.84 -10.35
N LEU A 53 8.54 -3.54 -9.66
CA LEU A 53 9.03 -2.16 -9.48
C LEU A 53 9.13 -1.41 -10.82
N MET A 54 9.66 -2.07 -11.86
CA MET A 54 9.86 -1.43 -13.17
C MET A 54 8.54 -1.08 -13.85
N GLU A 55 7.53 -1.95 -13.78
CA GLU A 55 6.18 -1.67 -14.30
C GLU A 55 5.55 -0.50 -13.56
N ARG A 56 5.68 -0.43 -12.24
CA ARG A 56 5.14 0.65 -11.41
C ARG A 56 5.85 1.99 -11.68
N ILE A 57 7.17 1.98 -11.83
CA ILE A 57 7.95 3.16 -12.23
C ILE A 57 7.52 3.64 -13.63
N GLN A 58 7.36 2.73 -14.58
CA GLN A 58 6.95 3.08 -15.92
C GLN A 58 5.53 3.66 -15.94
N ALA A 59 4.59 3.05 -15.21
CA ALA A 59 3.24 3.54 -15.09
C ALA A 59 3.18 4.98 -14.50
N VAL A 60 4.01 5.29 -13.51
CA VAL A 60 4.13 6.66 -12.97
C VAL A 60 4.69 7.61 -14.02
N LYS A 61 5.75 7.24 -14.74
CA LYS A 61 6.34 8.07 -15.82
C LYS A 61 5.34 8.35 -16.93
N ASP A 62 4.57 7.36 -17.33
CA ASP A 62 3.56 7.46 -18.41
C ASP A 62 2.43 8.43 -18.07
N THR A 63 2.22 8.78 -16.79
CA THR A 63 1.28 9.85 -16.42
C THR A 63 1.71 11.24 -16.91
N GLY A 64 2.99 11.45 -17.17
CA GLY A 64 3.58 12.75 -17.50
C GLY A 64 3.52 13.78 -16.36
N LEU A 65 3.16 13.36 -15.13
CA LEU A 65 3.02 14.26 -13.97
C LEU A 65 4.32 14.36 -13.15
N ALA A 66 5.12 13.29 -13.12
CA ALA A 66 6.41 13.25 -12.44
C ALA A 66 7.52 13.80 -13.35
N ASP A 67 8.32 14.73 -12.83
CA ASP A 67 9.53 15.20 -13.51
C ASP A 67 10.68 14.23 -13.30
N GLU A 68 10.70 13.56 -12.13
CA GLU A 68 11.67 12.52 -11.78
C GLU A 68 10.99 11.38 -11.01
N VAL A 69 11.43 10.14 -11.26
CA VAL A 69 10.95 8.96 -10.52
C VAL A 69 12.16 8.21 -9.97
N ILE A 70 12.16 8.00 -8.65
CA ILE A 70 13.25 7.35 -7.91
C ILE A 70 12.73 6.10 -7.17
N PRO A 71 13.57 5.08 -6.92
CA PRO A 71 13.20 3.98 -6.04
C PRO A 71 13.26 4.40 -4.56
N GLU A 72 12.36 3.86 -3.73
CA GLU A 72 12.44 3.91 -2.27
C GLU A 72 12.84 2.54 -1.73
N GLU A 73 13.99 2.45 -1.06
CA GLU A 73 14.64 1.19 -0.73
C GLU A 73 14.74 0.91 0.77
N TYR A 74 14.71 1.96 1.64
CA TYR A 74 14.96 1.81 3.07
C TYR A 74 14.22 2.82 3.94
N ILE A 75 14.09 2.47 5.23
CA ILE A 75 13.53 3.35 6.26
C ILE A 75 14.51 4.53 6.47
N GLY A 76 13.99 5.76 6.45
CA GLY A 76 14.81 6.98 6.61
C GLY A 76 15.22 7.64 5.30
N GLN A 77 15.12 6.96 4.16
CA GLN A 77 15.45 7.51 2.85
C GLN A 77 14.76 8.86 2.58
N LYS A 78 13.56 9.07 3.10
CA LYS A 78 12.83 10.34 2.93
C LYS A 78 13.63 11.55 3.42
N ILE A 79 14.33 11.43 4.55
CA ILE A 79 15.19 12.51 5.07
C ILE A 79 16.40 12.72 4.15
N ASP A 80 17.02 11.62 3.70
CA ASP A 80 18.17 11.68 2.82
C ASP A 80 17.81 12.32 1.48
N ASP A 81 16.66 11.93 0.91
CA ASP A 81 16.16 12.49 -0.35
C ASP A 81 15.75 13.96 -0.21
N ILE A 82 15.10 14.35 0.89
CA ILE A 82 14.76 15.76 1.16
C ILE A 82 16.03 16.62 1.14
N ARG A 83 17.08 16.15 1.79
CA ARG A 83 18.39 16.86 1.83
C ARG A 83 19.08 16.85 0.47
N ARG A 84 19.14 15.67 -0.19
CA ARG A 84 19.85 15.45 -1.45
C ARG A 84 19.25 16.27 -2.59
N TYR A 85 17.94 16.30 -2.70
CA TYR A 85 17.23 16.98 -3.77
C TYR A 85 16.84 18.41 -3.42
N HIS A 86 17.09 18.86 -2.19
CA HIS A 86 16.65 20.17 -1.67
C HIS A 86 15.14 20.35 -1.84
N ILE A 87 14.40 19.47 -1.19
CA ILE A 87 12.93 19.42 -1.28
C ILE A 87 12.32 20.51 -0.40
N ASP A 88 11.40 21.28 -0.99
CA ASP A 88 10.63 22.30 -0.30
C ASP A 88 9.35 21.72 0.34
N VAL A 89 8.71 20.74 -0.31
CA VAL A 89 7.44 20.15 0.13
C VAL A 89 7.47 18.63 0.04
N PHE A 90 7.18 17.96 1.15
CA PHE A 90 6.83 16.56 1.19
C PHE A 90 5.31 16.42 1.17
N ALA A 91 4.74 15.81 0.13
CA ALA A 91 3.31 15.62 -0.04
C ALA A 91 2.95 14.14 0.06
N ILE A 92 1.91 13.78 0.83
CA ILE A 92 1.47 12.39 1.01
C ILE A 92 -0.05 12.34 1.21
N GLY A 93 -0.68 11.18 0.98
CA GLY A 93 -2.11 11.02 1.22
C GLY A 93 -2.50 11.19 2.68
N SER A 94 -3.70 11.73 2.94
CA SER A 94 -4.23 11.98 4.31
C SER A 94 -4.41 10.71 5.15
N ASP A 95 -4.38 9.51 4.56
CA ASP A 95 -4.35 8.25 5.30
C ASP A 95 -3.11 8.13 6.22
N TRP A 96 -2.10 8.97 6.00
CA TRP A 96 -0.85 9.03 6.73
C TRP A 96 -0.73 10.25 7.65
N GLU A 97 -1.84 10.96 7.89
CA GLU A 97 -1.85 12.18 8.69
C GLU A 97 -1.16 11.98 10.04
N GLY A 98 -0.24 12.90 10.37
CA GLY A 98 0.58 12.88 11.57
C GLY A 98 1.79 11.94 11.54
N LYS A 99 1.81 10.90 10.70
CA LYS A 99 2.90 9.90 10.70
C LYS A 99 4.22 10.41 10.15
N PHE A 100 4.18 11.48 9.36
CA PHE A 100 5.36 12.10 8.75
C PHE A 100 5.66 13.50 9.31
N ASP A 101 5.06 13.87 10.45
CA ASP A 101 5.27 15.17 11.07
C ASP A 101 6.73 15.43 11.49
N TYR A 102 7.51 14.38 11.72
CA TYR A 102 8.95 14.49 11.97
C TYR A 102 9.73 15.09 10.78
N LEU A 103 9.17 15.05 9.55
CA LEU A 103 9.79 15.68 8.38
C LEU A 103 9.62 17.19 8.34
N LYS A 104 8.75 17.78 9.20
CA LYS A 104 8.55 19.22 9.32
C LYS A 104 9.82 19.97 9.74
N GLU A 105 10.80 19.28 10.34
CA GLU A 105 12.12 19.84 10.63
C GLU A 105 12.97 20.10 9.38
N TYR A 106 12.60 19.46 8.24
CA TYR A 106 13.39 19.50 7.01
C TYR A 106 12.69 20.20 5.85
N CYS A 107 11.37 20.12 5.77
CA CYS A 107 10.57 20.73 4.70
C CYS A 107 9.10 20.91 5.12
N GLU A 108 8.31 21.59 4.29
CA GLU A 108 6.87 21.65 4.45
C GLU A 108 6.25 20.24 4.28
N VAL A 109 5.35 19.82 5.17
CA VAL A 109 4.62 18.54 5.07
C VAL A 109 3.16 18.80 4.77
N VAL A 110 2.66 18.26 3.65
CA VAL A 110 1.28 18.43 3.19
C VAL A 110 0.58 17.09 3.08
N TYR A 111 -0.53 16.94 3.79
CA TYR A 111 -1.40 15.77 3.71
C TYR A 111 -2.52 16.03 2.70
N LEU A 112 -2.50 15.30 1.59
CA LEU A 112 -3.42 15.48 0.49
C LEU A 112 -4.69 14.67 0.70
N PRO A 113 -5.88 15.23 0.43
CA PRO A 113 -7.13 14.53 0.65
C PRO A 113 -7.22 13.27 -0.22
N ARG A 114 -7.78 12.22 0.34
CA ARG A 114 -7.98 10.94 -0.36
C ARG A 114 -9.04 11.07 -1.45
N THR A 115 -8.83 10.39 -2.57
CA THR A 115 -9.86 10.19 -3.59
C THR A 115 -10.78 9.05 -3.13
N ALA A 116 -12.07 9.34 -3.00
CA ALA A 116 -13.06 8.37 -2.57
C ALA A 116 -13.25 7.23 -3.58
N ASN A 117 -13.73 6.08 -3.08
CA ASN A 117 -14.20 4.92 -3.85
C ASN A 117 -13.16 4.17 -4.71
N ILE A 118 -11.86 4.43 -4.55
CA ILE A 118 -10.81 3.70 -5.27
C ILE A 118 -9.62 3.38 -4.36
N SER A 119 -9.10 2.18 -4.49
CA SER A 119 -7.81 1.77 -3.90
C SER A 119 -7.25 0.57 -4.67
N SER A 120 -5.93 0.37 -4.65
CA SER A 120 -5.31 -0.82 -5.22
C SER A 120 -5.84 -2.10 -4.57
N THR A 121 -6.21 -2.06 -3.29
CA THR A 121 -6.84 -3.20 -2.59
C THR A 121 -8.19 -3.56 -3.23
N LYS A 122 -9.03 -2.56 -3.51
CA LYS A 122 -10.32 -2.80 -4.18
C LYS A 122 -10.13 -3.36 -5.59
N LEU A 123 -9.19 -2.83 -6.35
CA LEU A 123 -8.88 -3.34 -7.69
C LEU A 123 -8.34 -4.77 -7.67
N ARG A 124 -7.48 -5.10 -6.68
CA ARG A 124 -7.01 -6.49 -6.50
C ARG A 124 -8.16 -7.44 -6.18
N GLN A 125 -9.10 -7.02 -5.34
CA GLN A 125 -10.30 -7.80 -5.01
C GLN A 125 -11.21 -8.01 -6.23
N GLU A 126 -11.41 -6.97 -7.03
CA GLU A 126 -12.22 -7.05 -8.27
C GLU A 126 -11.56 -7.92 -9.33
N ASN A 127 -10.22 -7.96 -9.38
CA ASN A 127 -9.45 -8.81 -10.28
C ASN A 127 -9.17 -10.21 -9.69
N SER A 128 -9.52 -10.46 -8.43
CA SER A 128 -9.30 -11.75 -7.79
C SER A 128 -10.31 -12.78 -8.31
N GLY A 129 -9.84 -13.76 -9.08
CA GLY A 129 -10.66 -14.83 -9.63
C GLY A 129 -10.98 -15.97 -8.67
N ILE A 130 -10.46 -15.95 -7.41
CA ILE A 130 -10.59 -17.06 -6.46
C ILE A 130 -11.46 -16.65 -5.29
N ARG A 131 -12.64 -17.26 -5.20
CA ARG A 131 -13.51 -17.17 -4.02
C ARG A 131 -13.29 -18.41 -3.15
N LEU A 132 -12.83 -18.21 -1.92
CA LEU A 132 -12.50 -19.28 -1.00
C LEU A 132 -13.54 -19.36 0.12
N GLY A 133 -14.09 -20.56 0.31
CA GLY A 133 -14.85 -20.92 1.49
C GLY A 133 -13.96 -21.71 2.46
N ILE A 134 -14.06 -21.43 3.75
CA ILE A 134 -13.33 -22.16 4.79
C ILE A 134 -14.32 -23.02 5.57
N ILE A 135 -13.96 -24.30 5.76
CA ILE A 135 -14.64 -25.22 6.67
C ILE A 135 -13.67 -25.61 7.76
N GLY A 136 -13.99 -25.33 9.00
CA GLY A 136 -13.10 -25.68 10.13
C GLY A 136 -13.54 -25.11 11.46
N TYR A 137 -12.74 -25.38 12.48
CA TYR A 137 -12.91 -24.93 13.86
C TYR A 137 -11.83 -23.94 14.28
N GLU A 138 -12.14 -23.04 15.18
CA GLU A 138 -11.13 -22.24 15.87
C GLU A 138 -10.13 -23.15 16.65
N PRO A 139 -8.81 -22.77 16.71
CA PRO A 139 -8.23 -21.48 16.27
C PRO A 139 -7.71 -21.47 14.82
N MET A 140 -7.82 -22.59 14.08
CA MET A 140 -7.27 -22.70 12.72
C MET A 140 -7.96 -21.73 11.75
N VAL A 141 -9.26 -21.54 11.88
CA VAL A 141 -10.03 -20.63 11.02
C VAL A 141 -9.56 -19.18 11.21
N GLU A 142 -9.36 -18.75 12.47
CA GLU A 142 -8.86 -17.40 12.78
C GLU A 142 -7.47 -17.16 12.18
N LYS A 143 -6.55 -18.10 12.35
CA LYS A 143 -5.22 -18.02 11.80
C LYS A 143 -5.25 -17.93 10.28
N PHE A 144 -6.08 -18.74 9.63
CA PHE A 144 -6.23 -18.70 8.18
C PHE A 144 -6.82 -17.36 7.70
N ILE A 145 -7.80 -16.81 8.41
CA ILE A 145 -8.37 -15.48 8.09
C ILE A 145 -7.30 -14.40 8.21
N GLN A 146 -6.45 -14.45 9.24
CA GLN A 146 -5.36 -13.50 9.42
C GLN A 146 -4.35 -13.60 8.28
N GLU A 147 -3.91 -14.81 7.94
CA GLU A 147 -2.94 -15.06 6.86
C GLU A 147 -3.52 -14.74 5.47
N SER A 148 -4.80 -15.03 5.22
CA SER A 148 -5.46 -14.77 3.92
C SER A 148 -5.50 -13.29 3.55
N ARG A 149 -5.40 -12.38 4.54
CA ARG A 149 -5.31 -10.93 4.30
C ARG A 149 -4.03 -10.54 3.55
N TYR A 150 -3.02 -11.37 3.61
CA TYR A 150 -1.72 -11.16 2.96
C TYR A 150 -1.63 -11.83 1.58
N VAL A 151 -2.60 -12.68 1.23
CA VAL A 151 -2.64 -13.33 -0.09
C VAL A 151 -3.46 -12.47 -1.05
N GLY A 152 -2.82 -11.94 -2.09
CA GLY A 152 -3.53 -11.27 -3.18
C GLY A 152 -4.38 -12.29 -3.97
N ASN A 153 -5.46 -11.82 -4.58
CA ASN A 153 -6.35 -12.61 -5.44
C ASN A 153 -7.25 -13.64 -4.75
N VAL A 154 -7.40 -13.61 -3.43
CA VAL A 154 -8.31 -14.50 -2.71
C VAL A 154 -9.34 -13.68 -1.94
N GLU A 155 -10.61 -13.93 -2.20
CA GLU A 155 -11.74 -13.41 -1.44
C GLU A 155 -12.33 -14.52 -0.56
N LEU A 156 -12.40 -14.28 0.76
CA LEU A 156 -13.14 -15.15 1.66
C LEU A 156 -14.65 -14.92 1.46
N SER A 157 -15.33 -15.89 0.87
CA SER A 157 -16.76 -15.82 0.59
C SER A 157 -17.65 -16.42 1.66
N GLY A 158 -17.08 -17.19 2.59
CA GLY A 158 -17.83 -17.77 3.72
C GLY A 158 -16.97 -18.65 4.62
N ILE A 159 -17.41 -18.76 5.87
CA ILE A 159 -16.84 -19.66 6.87
C ILE A 159 -17.97 -20.59 7.34
N PHE A 160 -17.73 -21.86 7.29
CA PHE A 160 -18.65 -22.88 7.80
C PHE A 160 -17.99 -23.63 8.95
N GLN A 161 -18.60 -23.56 10.12
CA GLN A 161 -18.23 -24.37 11.28
C GLN A 161 -19.22 -25.52 11.39
N PRO A 162 -18.83 -26.77 11.13
CA PRO A 162 -19.72 -27.90 11.27
C PRO A 162 -20.08 -28.10 12.74
N PRO A 163 -21.30 -28.59 13.04
CA PRO A 163 -21.69 -28.86 14.43
C PRO A 163 -20.77 -29.91 15.06
N ILE A 164 -20.29 -29.65 16.29
CA ILE A 164 -19.47 -30.60 17.05
C ILE A 164 -20.39 -31.74 17.48
N LYS A 165 -20.10 -32.96 17.04
CA LYS A 165 -20.78 -34.14 17.59
C LYS A 165 -20.28 -34.37 19.01
N GLN A 166 -21.19 -34.38 19.98
CA GLN A 166 -20.86 -34.56 21.41
C GLN A 166 -20.14 -35.88 21.73
N GLU A 167 -20.13 -36.86 20.84
CA GLU A 167 -19.46 -38.14 21.00
C GLU A 167 -17.92 -38.13 20.96
N GLN A 168 -17.32 -37.03 20.42
CA GLN A 168 -15.86 -36.91 20.32
C GLN A 168 -15.18 -36.29 21.59
N LEU A 169 -15.96 -35.80 22.53
CA LEU A 169 -15.43 -35.21 23.80
C LEU A 169 -15.18 -36.21 24.90
N SER A 170 -15.62 -37.48 24.76
CA SER A 170 -15.48 -38.51 25.81
C SER A 170 -14.26 -39.42 25.66
N GLU A 171 -13.53 -39.40 24.54
CA GLU A 171 -12.36 -40.26 24.32
C GLU A 171 -11.01 -39.59 24.52
N GLY A 172 -10.94 -38.32 24.96
CA GLY A 172 -9.70 -37.59 25.21
C GLY A 172 -9.30 -37.43 26.68
N LEU A 173 -9.96 -38.10 27.61
CA LEU A 173 -9.66 -38.07 29.05
C LEU A 173 -9.54 -39.49 29.62
N LEU A 174 -8.47 -40.20 29.26
CA LEU A 174 -7.89 -41.32 30.03
C LEU A 174 -6.38 -41.26 29.91
#